data_44da699adba3b6e53392ce4d5aae17a6
#
_entry.id   44da699adba3b6e53392ce4d5aae17a6
#
_cell.length_a   1.000
_cell.length_b   1.000
_cell.length_c   1.000
_cell.angle_alpha   90.00
_cell.angle_beta   90.00
_cell.angle_gamma   90.00
#
_symmetry.space_group_name_H-M   'P 1'
#
loop_
_entity.id
_entity.type
_entity.pdbx_description
1 polymer ?
#
loop_
_entity_poly.entity_id
_entity_poly.type
_entity_poly.pdbx_seq_one_letter_code
_entity_poly.pdbx_strand_id
1 'polypeptide(L)'
;KGLSGEGYKGHSFWDTEIFILPFYTYSKPEIARKLLEYRYLSIGGARKKAKDNGYEGAMYPWESAWLEDGEVTPVWGAVDIVTGKSTKIWSGFIEQHITSDITFAIWQYYMVTNDEDFMEKYGYEIMFDTAIFWASRLEWDEIKQRYHINEVIGPDEYKEHVDNDAFTNWLAYWTIETAINYYNKLKESNSEVIRKLESKLSLQNVMENWTSKLPKIYLPEPRDLDNVIPQNDTFLSLEDIDLTKYKNQEHIG
;
A
#
# COMPACT_ATOMS: atom_id res chain seq x y z
N LYS A 1 9.69 0.87 13.37
CA LYS A 1 10.71 0.04 14.08
C LYS A 1 11.26 0.80 15.30
N GLY A 2 11.79 0.08 16.31
CA GLY A 2 12.35 0.71 17.52
C GLY A 2 13.65 1.46 17.24
N LEU A 3 13.90 2.54 17.98
CA LEU A 3 15.14 3.33 17.85
C LEU A 3 16.41 2.54 18.19
N SER A 4 16.28 1.54 19.08
CA SER A 4 17.37 0.64 19.47
C SER A 4 17.50 -0.60 18.59
N GLY A 5 16.60 -0.79 17.62
CA GLY A 5 16.65 -1.91 16.68
C GLY A 5 17.77 -1.71 15.66
N GLU A 6 18.53 -2.76 15.40
CA GLU A 6 19.55 -2.73 14.36
C GLU A 6 18.93 -2.56 12.96
N GLY A 7 19.62 -1.84 12.12
CA GLY A 7 19.30 -1.66 10.71
C GLY A 7 18.37 -0.48 10.42
N TYR A 8 17.19 -0.43 11.01
CA TYR A 8 16.14 0.50 10.59
C TYR A 8 16.05 1.82 11.38
N LYS A 9 16.85 2.01 12.43
CA LYS A 9 17.08 3.30 13.14
C LYS A 9 15.81 4.08 13.55
N GLY A 10 14.71 3.39 13.80
CA GLY A 10 13.42 4.00 14.17
C GLY A 10 12.58 4.48 12.98
N HIS A 11 12.93 4.15 11.76
CA HIS A 11 12.11 4.45 10.59
C HIS A 11 10.74 3.77 10.65
N SER A 12 9.76 4.35 9.96
CA SER A 12 8.38 3.87 9.91
C SER A 12 8.15 2.98 8.69
N PHE A 13 7.40 1.89 8.91
CA PHE A 13 7.00 0.90 7.92
C PHE A 13 5.51 0.62 8.07
N TRP A 14 4.92 -0.14 7.17
CA TRP A 14 3.52 -0.56 7.22
C TRP A 14 3.15 -1.39 8.47
N ASP A 15 4.15 -1.97 9.15
CA ASP A 15 3.97 -2.60 10.47
C ASP A 15 3.24 -1.69 11.46
N THR A 16 3.50 -0.37 11.38
CA THR A 16 2.83 0.61 12.24
C THR A 16 1.33 0.59 12.01
N GLU A 17 0.90 0.64 10.77
CA GLU A 17 -0.51 0.75 10.39
C GLU A 17 -1.26 -0.56 10.63
N ILE A 18 -0.69 -1.69 10.23
CA ILE A 18 -1.41 -2.97 10.23
C ILE A 18 -1.28 -3.72 11.58
N PHE A 19 -0.13 -3.65 12.24
CA PHE A 19 0.12 -4.46 13.44
C PHE A 19 0.12 -3.66 14.75
N ILE A 20 0.61 -2.41 14.74
CA ILE A 20 0.75 -1.59 15.95
C ILE A 20 -0.50 -0.73 16.18
N LEU A 21 -0.98 -0.08 15.15
CA LEU A 21 -2.09 0.88 15.23
C LEU A 21 -3.37 0.27 15.83
N PRO A 22 -3.80 -0.97 15.50
CA PRO A 22 -4.99 -1.56 16.10
C PRO A 22 -4.95 -1.61 17.63
N PHE A 23 -3.80 -1.92 18.21
CA PHE A 23 -3.64 -1.89 19.67
C PHE A 23 -3.94 -0.51 20.25
N TYR A 24 -3.40 0.54 19.64
CA TYR A 24 -3.62 1.92 20.11
C TYR A 24 -5.03 2.41 19.78
N THR A 25 -5.59 2.05 18.64
CA THR A 25 -6.95 2.43 18.27
C THR A 25 -7.97 2.01 19.32
N TYR A 26 -7.82 0.80 19.89
CA TYR A 26 -8.72 0.29 20.92
C TYR A 26 -8.35 0.69 22.37
N SER A 27 -7.10 1.03 22.64
CA SER A 27 -6.62 1.32 24.01
C SER A 27 -6.32 2.79 24.28
N LYS A 28 -5.78 3.51 23.29
CA LYS A 28 -5.35 4.91 23.37
C LYS A 28 -5.48 5.59 22.01
N PRO A 29 -6.72 5.89 21.54
CA PRO A 29 -6.97 6.41 20.20
C PRO A 29 -6.26 7.72 19.89
N GLU A 30 -5.93 8.53 20.89
CA GLU A 30 -5.13 9.74 20.74
C GLU A 30 -3.70 9.45 20.25
N ILE A 31 -3.13 8.29 20.58
CA ILE A 31 -1.83 7.85 20.05
C ILE A 31 -1.99 7.37 18.62
N ALA A 32 -3.02 6.56 18.34
CA ALA A 32 -3.32 6.10 16.98
C ALA A 32 -3.50 7.28 16.02
N ARG A 33 -4.25 8.32 16.45
CA ARG A 33 -4.41 9.56 15.70
C ARG A 33 -3.06 10.20 15.34
N LYS A 34 -2.14 10.29 16.29
CA LYS A 34 -0.80 10.89 16.05
C LYS A 34 0.04 10.09 15.05
N LEU A 35 -0.06 8.77 15.09
CA LEU A 35 0.61 7.91 14.10
C LEU A 35 0.06 8.14 12.69
N LEU A 36 -1.25 8.31 12.55
CA LEU A 36 -1.88 8.60 11.27
C LEU A 36 -1.65 10.05 10.80
N GLU A 37 -1.59 11.03 11.72
CA GLU A 37 -1.19 12.41 11.39
C GLU A 37 0.20 12.46 10.75
N TYR A 38 1.14 11.60 11.18
CA TYR A 38 2.45 11.48 10.55
C TYR A 38 2.34 11.14 9.05
N ARG A 39 1.43 10.23 8.68
CA ARG A 39 1.21 9.87 7.27
C ARG A 39 0.65 11.05 6.47
N TYR A 40 -0.21 11.85 7.06
CA TYR A 40 -0.66 13.08 6.40
C TYR A 40 0.47 14.09 6.22
N LEU A 41 1.28 14.31 7.24
CA LEU A 41 2.42 15.22 7.16
C LEU A 41 3.44 14.79 6.10
N SER A 42 3.56 13.50 5.82
CA SER A 42 4.44 12.95 4.78
C SER A 42 3.79 12.80 3.39
N ILE A 43 2.55 13.26 3.19
CA ILE A 43 1.83 13.11 1.91
C ILE A 43 2.56 13.78 0.74
N GLY A 44 3.29 14.87 1.01
CA GLY A 44 4.13 15.55 0.00
C GLY A 44 5.23 14.64 -0.55
N GLY A 45 5.90 13.89 0.33
CA GLY A 45 6.88 12.87 -0.04
C GLY A 45 6.26 11.72 -0.83
N ALA A 46 5.06 11.27 -0.42
CA ALA A 46 4.33 10.22 -1.14
C ALA A 46 3.91 10.65 -2.56
N ARG A 47 3.45 11.89 -2.73
CA ARG A 47 3.16 12.46 -4.06
C ARG A 47 4.43 12.57 -4.93
N LYS A 48 5.53 12.98 -4.31
CA LYS A 48 6.82 13.02 -5.01
C LYS A 48 7.23 11.62 -5.47
N LYS A 49 7.12 10.61 -4.61
CA LYS A 49 7.45 9.22 -4.96
C LYS A 49 6.57 8.72 -6.12
N ALA A 50 5.26 8.97 -6.10
CA ALA A 50 4.36 8.61 -7.20
C ALA A 50 4.85 9.23 -8.52
N LYS A 51 5.08 10.54 -8.53
CA LYS A 51 5.56 11.28 -9.71
C LYS A 51 6.90 10.77 -10.22
N ASP A 52 7.85 10.53 -9.35
CA ASP A 52 9.20 10.04 -9.71
C ASP A 52 9.15 8.63 -10.36
N ASN A 53 8.08 7.86 -10.06
CA ASN A 53 7.80 6.55 -10.65
C ASN A 53 6.82 6.59 -11.82
N GLY A 54 6.40 7.78 -12.27
CA GLY A 54 5.51 7.94 -13.42
C GLY A 54 4.02 7.77 -13.12
N TYR A 55 3.63 7.84 -11.83
CA TYR A 55 2.25 7.72 -11.36
C TYR A 55 1.70 9.05 -10.85
N GLU A 56 0.39 9.10 -10.66
CA GLU A 56 -0.34 10.21 -10.06
C GLU A 56 -0.68 9.90 -8.59
N GLY A 57 -1.16 10.90 -7.85
CA GLY A 57 -1.61 10.75 -6.47
C GLY A 57 -0.48 10.53 -5.47
N ALA A 58 -0.73 9.78 -4.42
CA ALA A 58 0.21 9.52 -3.34
C ALA A 58 0.58 8.03 -3.27
N MET A 59 1.85 7.71 -3.55
CA MET A 59 2.47 6.40 -3.37
C MET A 59 3.30 6.43 -2.11
N TYR A 60 2.81 5.84 -1.03
CA TYR A 60 3.55 5.84 0.23
C TYR A 60 4.78 4.93 0.18
N PRO A 61 5.88 5.32 0.86
CA PRO A 61 7.12 4.57 0.85
C PRO A 61 7.03 3.26 1.65
N TRP A 62 7.84 2.28 1.26
CA TRP A 62 8.08 1.08 2.05
C TRP A 62 8.80 1.45 3.35
N GLU A 63 9.86 2.26 3.26
CA GLU A 63 10.59 2.80 4.39
C GLU A 63 10.48 4.33 4.43
N SER A 64 10.02 4.89 5.55
CA SER A 64 9.78 6.32 5.75
C SER A 64 10.56 6.86 6.94
N ALA A 65 11.27 7.98 6.76
CA ALA A 65 12.01 8.65 7.81
C ALA A 65 11.64 10.14 7.91
N TRP A 66 11.81 10.91 6.84
CA TRP A 66 11.55 12.34 6.79
C TRP A 66 10.27 12.64 6.02
N LEU A 67 9.62 13.74 6.36
CA LEU A 67 8.30 14.11 5.82
C LEU A 67 8.34 14.40 4.31
N GLU A 68 9.45 14.91 3.80
CA GLU A 68 9.58 15.35 2.41
C GLU A 68 10.23 14.31 1.48
N ASP A 69 10.88 13.29 2.02
CA ASP A 69 11.75 12.42 1.21
C ASP A 69 11.00 11.41 0.33
N GLY A 70 9.83 11.00 0.73
CA GLY A 70 9.14 9.90 0.08
C GLY A 70 9.76 8.56 0.49
N GLU A 71 10.62 7.96 -0.35
CA GLU A 71 11.27 6.67 -0.10
C GLU A 71 12.70 6.86 0.41
N VAL A 72 13.05 6.17 1.50
CA VAL A 72 14.40 6.19 2.08
C VAL A 72 15.10 4.83 2.09
N THR A 73 14.46 3.79 1.56
CA THR A 73 15.06 2.47 1.41
C THR A 73 16.34 2.57 0.58
N PRO A 74 17.47 2.03 1.09
CA PRO A 74 18.70 1.96 0.30
C PRO A 74 18.47 1.15 -0.99
N VAL A 75 19.00 1.63 -2.10
CA VAL A 75 18.90 0.92 -3.40
C VAL A 75 19.67 -0.40 -3.37
N TRP A 76 20.74 -0.46 -2.59
CA TRP A 76 21.64 -1.61 -2.52
C TRP A 76 21.77 -2.11 -1.08
N GLY A 77 21.56 -3.40 -0.90
CA GLY A 77 21.82 -4.11 0.35
C GLY A 77 23.31 -4.25 0.67
N ALA A 78 23.59 -4.94 1.75
CA ALA A 78 24.96 -5.26 2.12
C ALA A 78 25.65 -6.06 1.00
N VAL A 79 26.98 -5.96 0.97
CA VAL A 79 27.78 -6.79 0.05
C VAL A 79 27.78 -8.23 0.56
N ASP A 80 27.31 -9.14 -0.27
CA ASP A 80 27.41 -10.58 -0.02
C ASP A 80 28.88 -10.97 0.08
N ILE A 81 29.27 -11.57 1.21
CA ILE A 81 30.67 -11.87 1.52
C ILE A 81 31.26 -13.00 0.66
N VAL A 82 30.40 -13.82 0.04
CA VAL A 82 30.83 -14.96 -0.81
C VAL A 82 31.02 -14.49 -2.24
N THR A 83 30.07 -13.73 -2.77
CA THR A 83 30.08 -13.29 -4.17
C THR A 83 30.78 -11.95 -4.38
N GLY A 84 30.96 -11.16 -3.31
CA GLY A 84 31.47 -9.78 -3.37
C GLY A 84 30.53 -8.78 -4.06
N LYS A 85 29.26 -9.14 -4.27
CA LYS A 85 28.26 -8.31 -4.96
C LYS A 85 27.17 -7.86 -3.99
N SER A 86 26.70 -6.62 -4.15
CA SER A 86 25.51 -6.13 -3.48
C SER A 86 24.26 -6.61 -4.21
N THR A 87 23.23 -6.98 -3.44
CA THR A 87 21.90 -7.26 -3.97
C THR A 87 21.09 -5.97 -4.02
N LYS A 88 20.34 -5.75 -5.08
CA LYS A 88 19.42 -4.62 -5.16
C LYS A 88 18.23 -4.86 -4.24
N ILE A 89 17.84 -3.85 -3.47
CA ILE A 89 16.64 -3.88 -2.64
C ILE A 89 15.48 -3.33 -3.47
N TRP A 90 14.53 -4.19 -3.80
CA TRP A 90 13.40 -3.84 -4.66
C TRP A 90 12.19 -3.29 -3.90
N SER A 91 12.09 -3.54 -2.59
CA SER A 91 10.94 -3.14 -1.77
C SER A 91 10.61 -1.66 -1.90
N GLY A 92 11.61 -0.78 -1.88
CA GLY A 92 11.41 0.66 -2.07
C GLY A 92 10.83 1.06 -3.44
N PHE A 93 10.89 0.20 -4.44
CA PHE A 93 10.42 0.46 -5.80
C PHE A 93 9.06 -0.16 -6.10
N ILE A 94 8.89 -1.45 -5.77
CA ILE A 94 7.77 -2.26 -6.25
C ILE A 94 6.91 -2.87 -5.14
N GLU A 95 7.24 -2.67 -3.86
CA GLU A 95 6.36 -3.04 -2.75
C GLU A 95 5.40 -1.88 -2.46
N GLN A 96 4.23 -1.92 -3.09
CA GLN A 96 3.32 -0.77 -3.22
C GLN A 96 2.07 -0.87 -2.35
N HIS A 97 1.78 -2.05 -1.78
CA HIS A 97 0.59 -2.29 -0.95
C HIS A 97 0.53 -1.36 0.28
N ILE A 98 1.69 -0.86 0.77
CA ILE A 98 1.78 0.11 1.85
C ILE A 98 0.83 1.29 1.65
N THR A 99 0.66 1.72 0.41
CA THR A 99 -0.25 2.81 0.05
C THR A 99 -1.69 2.51 0.46
N SER A 100 -2.16 1.28 0.26
CA SER A 100 -3.48 0.83 0.70
C SER A 100 -3.55 0.54 2.19
N ASP A 101 -2.48 0.02 2.77
CA ASP A 101 -2.41 -0.29 4.21
C ASP A 101 -2.68 0.95 5.05
N ILE A 102 -2.15 2.10 4.62
CA ILE A 102 -2.39 3.39 5.28
C ILE A 102 -3.85 3.79 5.17
N THR A 103 -4.46 3.67 4.00
CA THR A 103 -5.89 3.96 3.81
C THR A 103 -6.76 3.03 4.65
N PHE A 104 -6.42 1.74 4.70
CA PHE A 104 -7.12 0.77 5.54
C PHE A 104 -7.02 1.12 7.03
N ALA A 105 -5.85 1.50 7.49
CA ALA A 105 -5.63 1.90 8.88
C ALA A 105 -6.42 3.16 9.27
N ILE A 106 -6.50 4.15 8.37
CA ILE A 106 -7.34 5.35 8.54
C ILE A 106 -8.82 4.97 8.63
N TRP A 107 -9.28 4.13 7.71
CA TRP A 107 -10.66 3.64 7.71
C TRP A 107 -10.97 2.88 9.01
N GLN A 108 -10.11 1.95 9.44
CA GLN A 108 -10.29 1.19 10.67
C GLN A 108 -10.32 2.08 11.91
N TYR A 109 -9.40 3.06 12.00
CA TYR A 109 -9.39 4.06 13.06
C TYR A 109 -10.72 4.81 13.11
N TYR A 110 -11.20 5.31 11.97
CA TYR A 110 -12.45 6.05 11.89
C TYR A 110 -13.66 5.20 12.26
N MET A 111 -13.73 3.96 11.81
CA MET A 111 -14.82 3.03 12.15
C MET A 111 -14.93 2.76 13.67
N VAL A 112 -13.81 2.81 14.37
CA VAL A 112 -13.77 2.58 15.83
C VAL A 112 -14.04 3.87 16.62
N THR A 113 -13.49 4.99 16.16
CA THR A 113 -13.47 6.24 16.94
C THR A 113 -14.52 7.26 16.54
N ASN A 114 -15.01 7.17 15.30
CA ASN A 114 -15.87 8.18 14.69
C ASN A 114 -15.28 9.60 14.74
N ASP A 115 -13.94 9.72 14.59
CA ASP A 115 -13.21 10.98 14.66
C ASP A 115 -13.33 11.76 13.35
N GLU A 116 -14.48 12.46 13.18
CA GLU A 116 -14.76 13.29 12.01
C GLU A 116 -13.74 14.43 11.85
N ASP A 117 -13.25 15.01 12.95
CA ASP A 117 -12.25 16.08 12.89
C ASP A 117 -10.95 15.60 12.22
N PHE A 118 -10.51 14.37 12.53
CA PHE A 118 -9.37 13.75 11.86
C PHE A 118 -9.67 13.50 10.38
N MET A 119 -10.84 12.95 10.07
CA MET A 119 -11.20 12.62 8.69
C MET A 119 -11.28 13.87 7.82
N GLU A 120 -11.93 14.92 8.29
CA GLU A 120 -12.05 16.19 7.56
C GLU A 120 -10.69 16.89 7.33
N LYS A 121 -9.79 16.83 8.32
CA LYS A 121 -8.49 17.49 8.23
C LYS A 121 -7.45 16.71 7.44
N TYR A 122 -7.51 15.39 7.50
CA TYR A 122 -6.43 14.52 7.05
C TYR A 122 -6.90 13.29 6.27
N GLY A 123 -7.86 12.53 6.83
CA GLY A 123 -8.19 11.19 6.39
C GLY A 123 -8.74 11.14 4.97
N TYR A 124 -9.70 12.00 4.64
CA TYR A 124 -10.31 12.01 3.31
C TYR A 124 -9.29 12.36 2.21
N GLU A 125 -8.38 13.29 2.48
CA GLU A 125 -7.35 13.64 1.50
C GLU A 125 -6.43 12.45 1.20
N ILE A 126 -5.98 11.74 2.22
CA ILE A 126 -5.14 10.53 2.02
C ILE A 126 -5.92 9.48 1.23
N MET A 127 -7.18 9.18 1.61
CA MET A 127 -8.01 8.17 0.93
C MET A 127 -8.18 8.47 -0.57
N PHE A 128 -8.44 9.71 -0.92
CA PHE A 128 -8.62 10.08 -2.33
C PHE A 128 -7.30 10.06 -3.09
N ASP A 129 -6.23 10.53 -2.48
CA ASP A 129 -4.92 10.62 -3.12
C ASP A 129 -4.29 9.24 -3.37
N THR A 130 -4.48 8.31 -2.44
CA THR A 130 -4.06 6.90 -2.61
C THR A 130 -4.90 6.17 -3.67
N ALA A 131 -6.20 6.49 -3.78
CA ALA A 131 -7.03 5.96 -4.85
C ALA A 131 -6.65 6.52 -6.24
N ILE A 132 -6.22 7.79 -6.32
CA ILE A 132 -5.63 8.35 -7.55
C ILE A 132 -4.38 7.57 -7.94
N PHE A 133 -3.49 7.28 -6.99
CA PHE A 133 -2.31 6.46 -7.26
C PHE A 133 -2.70 5.11 -7.85
N TRP A 134 -3.56 4.35 -7.19
CA TRP A 134 -3.94 3.02 -7.68
C TRP A 134 -4.58 3.07 -9.06
N ALA A 135 -5.49 4.00 -9.30
CA ALA A 135 -6.10 4.14 -10.62
C ALA A 135 -5.09 4.47 -11.72
N SER A 136 -4.01 5.22 -11.40
CA SER A 136 -2.92 5.51 -12.34
C SER A 136 -1.96 4.32 -12.51
N ARG A 137 -1.87 3.44 -11.49
CA ARG A 137 -0.98 2.26 -11.47
C ARG A 137 -1.52 1.07 -12.27
N LEU A 138 -2.84 0.99 -12.44
CA LEU A 138 -3.49 -0.12 -13.13
C LEU A 138 -3.04 -0.23 -14.59
N GLU A 139 -2.68 -1.44 -15.01
CA GLU A 139 -2.23 -1.78 -16.37
C GLU A 139 -3.34 -2.51 -17.13
N TRP A 140 -3.73 -1.97 -18.29
CA TRP A 140 -4.77 -2.56 -19.12
C TRP A 140 -4.25 -3.72 -19.96
N ASP A 141 -4.91 -4.87 -19.87
CA ASP A 141 -4.67 -6.04 -20.75
C ASP A 141 -5.73 -6.09 -21.84
N GLU A 142 -5.33 -5.83 -23.09
CA GLU A 142 -6.22 -5.83 -24.25
C GLU A 142 -6.80 -7.20 -24.58
N ILE A 143 -6.11 -8.28 -24.23
CA ILE A 143 -6.57 -9.64 -24.52
C ILE A 143 -7.62 -10.07 -23.48
N LYS A 144 -7.31 -9.84 -22.20
CA LYS A 144 -8.18 -10.22 -21.07
C LYS A 144 -9.28 -9.20 -20.77
N GLN A 145 -9.21 -8.00 -21.39
CA GLN A 145 -10.16 -6.89 -21.21
C GLN A 145 -10.35 -6.50 -19.73
N ARG A 146 -9.25 -6.46 -18.98
CA ARG A 146 -9.21 -6.12 -17.55
C ARG A 146 -7.90 -5.47 -17.16
N TYR A 147 -7.89 -4.82 -15.98
CA TYR A 147 -6.71 -4.22 -15.39
C TYR A 147 -5.96 -5.21 -14.51
N HIS A 148 -4.64 -5.20 -14.61
CA HIS A 148 -3.70 -5.96 -13.81
C HIS A 148 -2.79 -5.03 -13.00
N ILE A 149 -2.14 -5.58 -11.97
CA ILE A 149 -1.03 -4.96 -11.24
C ILE A 149 0.14 -5.93 -11.34
N ASN A 150 1.10 -5.61 -12.20
CA ASN A 150 2.24 -6.47 -12.51
C ASN A 150 3.53 -5.95 -11.85
N GLU A 151 4.56 -6.80 -11.78
CA GLU A 151 5.89 -6.41 -11.30
C GLU A 151 5.87 -5.77 -9.90
N VAL A 152 5.27 -6.46 -8.92
CA VAL A 152 5.23 -6.02 -7.52
C VAL A 152 5.93 -6.99 -6.58
N ILE A 153 6.13 -6.55 -5.34
CA ILE A 153 6.38 -7.40 -4.18
C ILE A 153 5.12 -7.32 -3.32
N GLY A 154 4.57 -8.47 -2.94
CA GLY A 154 3.49 -8.57 -1.97
C GLY A 154 4.01 -8.48 -0.52
N PRO A 155 3.14 -8.66 0.48
CA PRO A 155 3.53 -8.66 1.90
C PRO A 155 4.46 -9.82 2.29
N ASP A 156 4.56 -10.84 1.45
CA ASP A 156 5.57 -11.88 1.50
C ASP A 156 6.72 -11.53 0.55
N GLU A 157 7.82 -11.07 1.10
CA GLU A 157 8.96 -10.53 0.36
C GLU A 157 9.88 -11.63 -0.24
N TYR A 158 9.56 -12.92 -0.06
CA TYR A 158 10.38 -14.01 -0.60
C TYR A 158 10.42 -14.06 -2.12
N LYS A 159 9.37 -13.54 -2.77
CA LYS A 159 9.29 -13.50 -4.23
C LYS A 159 9.10 -12.08 -4.72
N GLU A 160 10.15 -11.56 -5.33
CA GLU A 160 10.12 -10.28 -6.04
C GLU A 160 9.55 -10.43 -7.46
N HIS A 161 9.09 -9.33 -8.06
CA HIS A 161 8.61 -9.27 -9.44
C HIS A 161 7.48 -10.28 -9.74
N VAL A 162 6.42 -10.20 -8.94
CA VAL A 162 5.23 -11.02 -9.15
C VAL A 162 4.10 -10.21 -9.79
N ASP A 163 3.27 -10.90 -10.57
CA ASP A 163 2.09 -10.33 -11.19
C ASP A 163 0.85 -10.72 -10.38
N ASN A 164 -0.06 -9.77 -10.24
CA ASN A 164 -1.35 -9.96 -9.60
C ASN A 164 -1.26 -10.57 -8.19
N ASP A 165 -0.39 -9.99 -7.35
CA ASP A 165 -0.38 -10.34 -5.93
C ASP A 165 -1.77 -10.13 -5.32
N ALA A 166 -2.30 -11.18 -4.68
CA ALA A 166 -3.67 -11.20 -4.21
C ALA A 166 -3.95 -10.12 -3.17
N PHE A 167 -3.04 -9.93 -2.22
CA PHE A 167 -3.18 -8.90 -1.20
C PHE A 167 -3.18 -7.50 -1.82
N THR A 168 -2.22 -7.23 -2.70
CA THR A 168 -2.08 -5.95 -3.40
C THR A 168 -3.30 -5.63 -4.27
N ASN A 169 -3.77 -6.58 -5.07
CA ASN A 169 -4.91 -6.37 -5.97
C ASN A 169 -6.21 -6.11 -5.21
N TRP A 170 -6.50 -6.91 -4.16
CA TRP A 170 -7.69 -6.72 -3.34
C TRP A 170 -7.68 -5.40 -2.58
N LEU A 171 -6.55 -4.99 -2.03
CA LEU A 171 -6.44 -3.71 -1.33
C LEU A 171 -6.48 -2.51 -2.29
N ALA A 172 -5.91 -2.62 -3.48
CA ALA A 172 -6.02 -1.57 -4.50
C ALA A 172 -7.48 -1.37 -4.93
N TYR A 173 -8.20 -2.48 -5.21
CA TYR A 173 -9.64 -2.45 -5.48
C TYR A 173 -10.41 -1.79 -4.34
N TRP A 174 -10.21 -2.27 -3.12
CA TRP A 174 -10.89 -1.77 -1.93
C TRP A 174 -10.61 -0.28 -1.68
N THR A 175 -9.38 0.18 -1.93
CA THR A 175 -9.02 1.59 -1.78
C THR A 175 -9.81 2.48 -2.75
N ILE A 176 -9.91 2.09 -4.01
CA ILE A 176 -10.68 2.83 -5.02
C ILE A 176 -12.18 2.79 -4.69
N GLU A 177 -12.73 1.62 -4.34
CA GLU A 177 -14.14 1.45 -3.95
C GLU A 177 -14.48 2.32 -2.73
N THR A 178 -13.63 2.30 -1.72
CA THR A 178 -13.79 3.11 -0.50
C THR A 178 -13.78 4.60 -0.81
N ALA A 179 -12.87 5.05 -1.67
CA ALA A 179 -12.82 6.44 -2.11
C ALA A 179 -14.11 6.87 -2.84
N ILE A 180 -14.63 6.04 -3.75
CA ILE A 180 -15.92 6.28 -4.43
C ILE A 180 -17.05 6.42 -3.42
N ASN A 181 -17.12 5.50 -2.45
CA ASN A 181 -18.18 5.49 -1.44
C ASN A 181 -18.14 6.74 -0.56
N TYR A 182 -16.98 7.15 -0.08
CA TYR A 182 -16.83 8.37 0.71
C TYR A 182 -17.04 9.64 -0.11
N TYR A 183 -16.60 9.67 -1.36
CA TYR A 183 -16.91 10.78 -2.25
C TYR A 183 -18.42 10.99 -2.38
N ASN A 184 -19.18 9.93 -2.69
CA ASN A 184 -20.64 10.01 -2.84
C ASN A 184 -21.31 10.45 -1.52
N LYS A 185 -20.93 9.85 -0.39
CA LYS A 185 -21.46 10.24 0.95
C LYS A 185 -21.23 11.72 1.25
N LEU A 186 -20.03 12.23 0.98
CA LEU A 186 -19.69 13.64 1.20
C LEU A 186 -20.40 14.58 0.22
N LYS A 187 -20.65 14.15 -1.01
CA LYS A 187 -21.45 14.92 -1.99
C LYS A 187 -22.92 15.01 -1.58
N GLU A 188 -23.53 13.89 -1.15
CA GLU A 188 -24.91 13.85 -0.67
C GLU A 188 -25.12 14.77 0.53
N SER A 189 -24.16 14.82 1.45
CA SER A 189 -24.21 15.72 2.61
C SER A 189 -23.88 17.18 2.29
N ASN A 190 -23.51 17.50 1.03
CA ASN A 190 -23.04 18.82 0.59
C ASN A 190 -21.89 19.37 1.46
N SER A 191 -21.00 18.51 1.90
CA SER A 191 -19.89 18.83 2.79
C SER A 191 -18.96 19.90 2.21
N GLU A 192 -18.53 20.84 3.04
CA GLU A 192 -17.51 21.83 2.66
C GLU A 192 -16.17 21.17 2.34
N VAL A 193 -15.87 20.07 3.04
CA VAL A 193 -14.64 19.30 2.84
C VAL A 193 -14.55 18.76 1.42
N ILE A 194 -15.63 18.18 0.88
CA ILE A 194 -15.60 17.64 -0.49
C ILE A 194 -15.38 18.74 -1.52
N ARG A 195 -15.97 19.93 -1.34
CA ARG A 195 -15.74 21.05 -2.26
C ARG A 195 -14.26 21.48 -2.30
N LYS A 196 -13.60 21.51 -1.12
CA LYS A 196 -12.17 21.82 -1.03
C LYS A 196 -11.31 20.73 -1.72
N LEU A 197 -11.63 19.45 -1.46
CA LEU A 197 -10.89 18.33 -2.03
C LEU A 197 -11.13 18.17 -3.53
N GLU A 198 -12.33 18.43 -4.04
CA GLU A 198 -12.62 18.47 -5.48
C GLU A 198 -11.72 19.48 -6.21
N SER A 199 -11.56 20.67 -5.62
CA SER A 199 -10.67 21.69 -6.21
C SER A 199 -9.20 21.29 -6.11
N LYS A 200 -8.78 20.71 -4.98
CA LYS A 200 -7.39 20.36 -4.69
C LYS A 200 -6.88 19.18 -5.53
N LEU A 201 -7.72 18.16 -5.67
CA LEU A 201 -7.37 16.87 -6.27
C LEU A 201 -8.07 16.61 -7.62
N SER A 202 -8.84 17.59 -8.12
CA SER A 202 -9.60 17.46 -9.38
C SER A 202 -10.55 16.24 -9.39
N LEU A 203 -11.18 15.93 -8.25
CA LEU A 203 -11.90 14.67 -8.01
C LEU A 203 -13.06 14.42 -9.00
N GLN A 204 -13.69 15.45 -9.55
CA GLN A 204 -14.75 15.28 -10.54
C GLN A 204 -14.25 14.54 -11.79
N ASN A 205 -13.06 14.87 -12.26
CA ASN A 205 -12.43 14.21 -13.41
C ASN A 205 -11.98 12.78 -13.07
N VAL A 206 -11.59 12.57 -11.82
CA VAL A 206 -11.04 11.28 -11.34
C VAL A 206 -12.16 10.27 -11.10
N MET A 207 -13.34 10.70 -10.67
CA MET A 207 -14.49 9.83 -10.36
C MET A 207 -14.94 8.99 -11.57
N GLU A 208 -14.99 9.55 -12.76
CA GLU A 208 -15.33 8.82 -13.98
C GLU A 208 -14.29 7.72 -14.26
N ASN A 209 -13.01 8.05 -14.08
CA ASN A 209 -11.91 7.10 -14.24
C ASN A 209 -12.03 5.95 -13.23
N TRP A 210 -12.24 6.22 -11.95
CA TRP A 210 -12.40 5.21 -10.91
C TRP A 210 -13.60 4.29 -11.19
N THR A 211 -14.76 4.88 -11.46
CA THR A 211 -16.00 4.13 -11.69
C THR A 211 -15.91 3.22 -12.93
N SER A 212 -15.20 3.67 -13.96
CA SER A 212 -15.01 2.89 -15.20
C SER A 212 -13.98 1.77 -15.04
N LYS A 213 -12.95 1.96 -14.22
CA LYS A 213 -11.86 0.99 -14.00
C LYS A 213 -12.20 -0.07 -12.96
N LEU A 214 -12.85 0.32 -11.86
CA LEU A 214 -13.10 -0.54 -10.70
C LEU A 214 -13.67 -1.93 -11.09
N PRO A 215 -14.76 -2.05 -11.87
CA PRO A 215 -15.36 -3.36 -12.21
C PRO A 215 -14.49 -4.21 -13.14
N LYS A 216 -13.39 -3.67 -13.63
CA LYS A 216 -12.48 -4.34 -14.55
C LYS A 216 -11.13 -4.70 -13.91
N ILE A 217 -10.94 -4.42 -12.63
CA ILE A 217 -9.73 -4.83 -11.91
C ILE A 217 -9.75 -6.34 -11.73
N TYR A 218 -8.66 -6.99 -12.09
CA TYR A 218 -8.49 -8.41 -11.84
C TYR A 218 -8.33 -8.67 -10.35
N LEU A 219 -9.20 -9.50 -9.81
CA LEU A 219 -9.13 -9.96 -8.42
C LEU A 219 -8.87 -11.47 -8.44
N PRO A 220 -7.77 -11.94 -7.82
CA PRO A 220 -7.55 -13.36 -7.61
C PRO A 220 -8.67 -13.98 -6.77
N GLU A 221 -9.20 -15.12 -7.23
CA GLU A 221 -10.32 -15.82 -6.59
C GLU A 221 -9.88 -17.18 -6.03
N PRO A 222 -10.62 -17.74 -5.06
CA PRO A 222 -10.38 -19.09 -4.56
C PRO A 222 -10.49 -20.13 -5.68
N ARG A 223 -9.57 -21.08 -5.69
CA ARG A 223 -9.60 -22.19 -6.65
C ARG A 223 -10.70 -23.20 -6.29
N ASP A 224 -11.37 -23.76 -7.28
CA ASP A 224 -12.40 -24.79 -7.08
C ASP A 224 -11.87 -26.05 -6.38
N LEU A 225 -10.57 -26.36 -6.56
CA LEU A 225 -9.93 -27.56 -6.04
C LEU A 225 -9.81 -27.57 -4.50
N ASP A 226 -9.43 -26.46 -3.90
CA ASP A 226 -9.05 -26.39 -2.49
C ASP A 226 -9.55 -25.13 -1.76
N ASN A 227 -10.29 -24.30 -2.46
CA ASN A 227 -10.82 -23.03 -1.95
C ASN A 227 -9.71 -22.07 -1.41
N VAL A 228 -8.52 -22.13 -2.00
CA VAL A 228 -7.37 -21.29 -1.67
C VAL A 228 -7.13 -20.26 -2.77
N ILE A 229 -6.91 -19.01 -2.38
CA ILE A 229 -6.47 -17.95 -3.30
C ILE A 229 -4.94 -18.08 -3.46
N PRO A 230 -4.41 -18.33 -4.67
CA PRO A 230 -2.97 -18.27 -4.90
C PRO A 230 -2.42 -16.88 -4.58
N GLN A 231 -1.25 -16.81 -3.98
CA GLN A 231 -0.63 -15.55 -3.58
C GLN A 231 -0.39 -14.61 -4.77
N ASN A 232 -0.02 -15.18 -5.92
CA ASN A 232 0.19 -14.45 -7.19
C ASN A 232 0.07 -15.42 -8.37
N ASP A 233 0.16 -14.90 -9.59
CA ASP A 233 -0.02 -15.70 -10.83
C ASP A 233 0.97 -16.86 -10.99
N THR A 234 2.16 -16.77 -10.37
CA THR A 234 3.22 -17.80 -10.50
C THR A 234 3.36 -18.68 -9.26
N PHE A 235 2.62 -18.41 -8.18
CA PHE A 235 2.80 -19.08 -6.88
C PHE A 235 2.76 -20.62 -6.98
N LEU A 236 1.79 -21.15 -7.73
CA LEU A 236 1.60 -22.59 -7.87
C LEU A 236 2.62 -23.29 -8.77
N SER A 237 3.44 -22.52 -9.49
CA SER A 237 4.53 -23.04 -10.32
C SER A 237 5.89 -23.03 -9.64
N LEU A 238 5.95 -22.53 -8.39
CA LEU A 238 7.19 -22.53 -7.61
C LEU A 238 7.60 -23.96 -7.24
N GLU A 239 8.91 -24.20 -7.21
CA GLU A 239 9.47 -25.48 -6.79
C GLU A 239 9.23 -25.71 -5.29
N ASP A 240 8.73 -26.88 -4.93
CA ASP A 240 8.67 -27.32 -3.54
C ASP A 240 10.05 -27.86 -3.12
N ILE A 241 10.79 -27.02 -2.39
CA ILE A 241 12.17 -27.32 -2.02
C ILE A 241 12.19 -28.31 -0.86
N ASP A 242 12.82 -29.48 -1.06
CA ASP A 242 13.10 -30.43 0.02
C ASP A 242 14.14 -29.88 1.02
N LEU A 243 13.64 -29.29 2.10
CA LEU A 243 14.47 -28.71 3.16
C LEU A 243 15.30 -29.76 3.93
N THR A 244 15.04 -31.07 3.77
CA THR A 244 15.84 -32.11 4.45
C THR A 244 17.29 -32.09 4.03
N LYS A 245 17.57 -31.62 2.81
CA LYS A 245 18.93 -31.45 2.27
C LYS A 245 19.78 -30.43 3.03
N TYR A 246 19.12 -29.52 3.78
CA TYR A 246 19.75 -28.40 4.47
C TYR A 246 19.82 -28.54 5.99
N LYS A 247 19.35 -29.69 6.54
CA LYS A 247 19.26 -29.94 8.00
C LYS A 247 20.56 -29.78 8.79
N ASN A 248 21.70 -29.83 8.12
CA ASN A 248 23.03 -29.73 8.75
C ASN A 248 23.71 -28.36 8.49
N GLN A 249 23.04 -27.41 7.92
CA GLN A 249 23.56 -26.05 7.73
C GLN A 249 23.13 -25.18 8.91
N GLU A 250 24.07 -24.74 9.73
CA GLU A 250 23.81 -23.96 10.95
C GLU A 250 23.32 -22.54 10.70
N HIS A 251 23.38 -22.03 9.47
CA HIS A 251 22.94 -20.70 9.09
C HIS A 251 22.30 -20.71 7.70
N ILE A 252 20.99 -20.91 7.65
CA ILE A 252 20.14 -20.51 6.53
C ILE A 252 19.35 -19.30 7.02
N GLY A 253 19.84 -18.11 6.75
CA GLY A 253 19.17 -16.84 7.04
C GLY A 253 19.13 -16.01 5.80
#